data_1c718b7c14504b5023f64d7b4aabbe00
#
_entry.id   1c718b7c14504b5023f64d7b4aabbe00
#
_cell.length_a   1.000
_cell.length_b   1.000
_cell.length_c   1.000
_cell.angle_alpha   90.00
_cell.angle_beta   90.00
_cell.angle_gamma   90.00
#
_symmetry.space_group_name_H-M   'P 1'
#
loop_
_entity.id
_entity.type
_entity.pdbx_description
1 polymer ?
#
loop_
_entity_poly.entity_id
_entity_poly.type
_entity_poly.pdbx_seq_one_letter_code
_entity_poly.pdbx_strand_id
1 'polypeptide(L)'
;TVEKFVKNAYQRNMKVYLLTGEKTWLYEDTYQTAIYRVFDKVAEYNSMVDYDARLAGVSYDVEVWTNSDYNWKNNADARAQQVKFVEAAQQYANEKNLSVIHCLPFWIVRYDYTDEDGTTKNVYDSITQIANDTILMTYRDSASAVERLVAEVQTNAEHPVLYYAEKNDCNLEIAVQVDQSKEGDSVSFYEEEQENPGCVKDALATIQTDLADYSEHTTFAIHQAIAMYEFYLSK
;
A
#
# COMPACT_ATOMS: atom_id res chain seq x y z
N THR A 1 14.82 21.23 2.81
CA THR A 1 15.55 19.95 3.05
C THR A 1 14.59 18.88 3.52
N VAL A 2 14.92 17.62 3.31
CA VAL A 2 14.15 16.45 3.82
C VAL A 2 13.99 16.57 5.34
N GLU A 3 15.06 16.84 6.06
CA GLU A 3 15.05 17.02 7.52
C GLU A 3 13.97 18.02 7.99
N LYS A 4 13.89 19.22 7.39
CA LYS A 4 12.89 20.22 7.74
C LYS A 4 11.45 19.71 7.47
N PHE A 5 11.27 18.99 6.38
CA PHE A 5 9.96 18.41 6.02
C PHE A 5 9.54 17.36 7.06
N VAL A 6 10.44 16.43 7.40
CA VAL A 6 10.17 15.38 8.40
C VAL A 6 9.89 15.97 9.78
N LYS A 7 10.67 16.98 10.24
CA LYS A 7 10.39 17.68 11.51
C LYS A 7 9.02 18.33 11.52
N ASN A 8 8.61 18.98 10.42
CA ASN A 8 7.28 19.59 10.31
C ASN A 8 6.15 18.57 10.34
N ALA A 9 6.36 17.39 9.73
CA ALA A 9 5.42 16.27 9.77
C ALA A 9 5.31 15.70 11.20
N TYR A 10 6.45 15.45 11.86
CA TYR A 10 6.52 14.95 13.22
C TYR A 10 5.77 15.84 14.22
N GLN A 11 5.91 17.18 14.12
CA GLN A 11 5.18 18.14 14.94
C GLN A 11 3.65 18.07 14.76
N ARG A 12 3.17 17.39 13.71
CA ARG A 12 1.76 17.14 13.40
C ARG A 12 1.34 15.70 13.63
N ASN A 13 2.14 14.94 14.38
CA ASN A 13 1.96 13.51 14.63
C ASN A 13 1.90 12.66 13.35
N MET A 14 2.62 13.10 12.31
CA MET A 14 2.71 12.37 11.04
C MET A 14 4.05 11.63 10.94
N LYS A 15 3.99 10.38 10.48
CA LYS A 15 5.18 9.60 10.09
C LYS A 15 5.51 9.86 8.64
N VAL A 16 6.79 9.83 8.28
CA VAL A 16 7.26 9.97 6.90
C VAL A 16 8.01 8.71 6.50
N TYR A 17 7.63 8.14 5.37
CA TYR A 17 8.26 6.96 4.78
C TYR A 17 8.96 7.32 3.48
N LEU A 18 10.04 6.62 3.14
CA LEU A 18 10.64 6.68 1.82
C LEU A 18 9.82 5.80 0.86
N LEU A 19 9.11 6.42 -0.07
CA LEU A 19 8.39 5.70 -1.13
C LEU A 19 9.38 5.30 -2.24
N THR A 20 9.38 4.03 -2.61
CA THR A 20 10.20 3.49 -3.70
C THR A 20 9.61 2.19 -4.23
N GLY A 21 9.95 1.83 -5.46
CA GLY A 21 9.56 0.58 -6.08
C GLY A 21 10.00 0.52 -7.54
N GLU A 22 10.30 -0.69 -8.00
CA GLU A 22 10.60 -0.98 -9.40
C GLU A 22 9.90 -2.28 -9.79
N LYS A 23 9.18 -2.27 -10.89
CA LYS A 23 8.45 -3.45 -11.41
C LYS A 23 9.36 -4.66 -11.76
N THR A 24 10.66 -4.47 -11.68
CA THR A 24 11.67 -5.52 -11.91
C THR A 24 12.14 -6.20 -10.62
N TRP A 25 11.71 -5.75 -9.45
CA TRP A 25 12.13 -6.32 -8.16
C TRP A 25 11.25 -7.51 -7.76
N LEU A 26 11.34 -8.58 -8.50
CA LEU A 26 10.57 -9.80 -8.25
C LEU A 26 11.43 -10.94 -7.74
N TYR A 27 12.57 -11.20 -8.39
CA TYR A 27 13.45 -12.31 -8.06
C TYR A 27 14.57 -11.88 -7.11
N GLU A 28 15.07 -12.83 -6.31
CA GLU A 28 16.03 -12.57 -5.23
C GLU A 28 17.28 -11.81 -5.69
N ASP A 29 17.83 -12.14 -6.86
CA ASP A 29 18.98 -11.46 -7.45
C ASP A 29 18.71 -9.98 -7.78
N THR A 30 17.46 -9.61 -8.01
CA THR A 30 17.05 -8.23 -8.32
C THR A 30 16.64 -7.45 -7.08
N TYR A 31 15.86 -8.03 -6.17
CA TYR A 31 15.29 -7.29 -5.05
C TYR A 31 16.19 -7.24 -3.81
N GLN A 32 17.01 -8.26 -3.55
CA GLN A 32 17.80 -8.34 -2.31
C GLN A 32 18.74 -7.15 -2.16
N THR A 33 19.49 -6.83 -3.23
CA THR A 33 20.35 -5.62 -3.23
C THR A 33 19.53 -4.34 -3.07
N ALA A 34 18.36 -4.25 -3.70
CA ALA A 34 17.47 -3.10 -3.61
C ALA A 34 16.95 -2.92 -2.19
N ILE A 35 16.48 -4.00 -1.53
CA ILE A 35 16.03 -3.98 -0.13
C ILE A 35 17.15 -3.49 0.78
N TYR A 36 18.31 -4.13 0.77
CA TYR A 36 19.43 -3.76 1.64
C TYR A 36 19.86 -2.32 1.43
N ARG A 37 20.06 -1.90 0.18
CA ARG A 37 20.50 -0.53 -0.14
C ARG A 37 19.48 0.52 0.32
N VAL A 38 18.20 0.27 0.16
CA VAL A 38 17.15 1.23 0.52
C VAL A 38 17.08 1.39 2.05
N PHE A 39 16.97 0.29 2.79
CA PHE A 39 16.93 0.36 4.26
C PHE A 39 18.22 0.89 4.87
N ASP A 40 19.38 0.51 4.32
CA ASP A 40 20.66 1.04 4.79
C ASP A 40 20.75 2.56 4.59
N LYS A 41 20.24 3.10 3.48
CA LYS A 41 20.19 4.54 3.24
C LYS A 41 19.23 5.27 4.21
N VAL A 42 18.09 4.66 4.52
CA VAL A 42 17.18 5.21 5.54
C VAL A 42 17.84 5.19 6.93
N ALA A 43 18.48 4.08 7.29
CA ALA A 43 19.19 3.96 8.56
C ALA A 43 20.39 4.94 8.67
N GLU A 44 21.16 5.08 7.58
CA GLU A 44 22.25 6.06 7.49
C GLU A 44 21.72 7.49 7.69
N TYR A 45 20.66 7.88 6.98
CA TYR A 45 20.02 9.18 7.16
C TYR A 45 19.55 9.38 8.60
N ASN A 46 18.85 8.40 9.18
CA ASN A 46 18.32 8.46 10.53
C ASN A 46 19.43 8.58 11.60
N SER A 47 20.64 8.09 11.30
CA SER A 47 21.80 8.23 12.20
C SER A 47 22.40 9.64 12.20
N MET A 48 22.13 10.44 11.18
CA MET A 48 22.69 11.79 11.00
C MET A 48 21.76 12.91 11.47
N VAL A 49 20.52 12.59 11.85
CA VAL A 49 19.50 13.57 12.21
C VAL A 49 18.92 13.33 13.60
N ASP A 50 18.31 14.36 14.18
CA ASP A 50 17.58 14.26 15.44
C ASP A 50 16.37 13.32 15.30
N TYR A 51 15.89 12.81 16.43
CA TYR A 51 14.77 11.85 16.48
C TYR A 51 13.51 12.35 15.74
N ASP A 52 13.17 13.62 15.91
CA ASP A 52 12.00 14.26 15.28
C ASP A 52 12.15 14.51 13.76
N ALA A 53 13.33 14.22 13.20
CA ALA A 53 13.62 14.31 11.77
C ALA A 53 13.79 12.94 11.09
N ARG A 54 13.60 11.84 11.82
CA ARG A 54 13.81 10.49 11.29
C ARG A 54 12.67 10.02 10.42
N LEU A 55 13.01 9.33 9.35
CA LEU A 55 12.06 8.57 8.55
C LEU A 55 11.59 7.34 9.37
N ALA A 56 10.30 7.03 9.30
CA ALA A 56 9.73 5.88 9.99
C ALA A 56 10.13 4.55 9.32
N GLY A 57 10.34 4.57 8.02
CA GLY A 57 10.67 3.38 7.26
C GLY A 57 10.56 3.58 5.76
N VAL A 58 10.18 2.51 5.08
CA VAL A 58 10.05 2.43 3.62
C VAL A 58 8.62 2.04 3.24
N SER A 59 8.06 2.68 2.22
CA SER A 59 6.85 2.25 1.54
C SER A 59 7.25 1.69 0.17
N TYR A 60 7.00 0.40 -0.07
CA TYR A 60 7.30 -0.26 -1.33
C TYR A 60 6.09 -0.28 -2.25
N ASP A 61 6.24 0.38 -3.40
CA ASP A 61 5.29 0.34 -4.52
C ASP A 61 5.89 -0.48 -5.67
N VAL A 62 5.94 -1.79 -5.47
CA VAL A 62 6.62 -2.74 -6.38
C VAL A 62 5.57 -3.45 -7.24
N GLU A 63 5.21 -2.82 -8.34
CA GLU A 63 4.14 -3.25 -9.23
C GLU A 63 4.59 -4.34 -10.25
N VAL A 64 5.08 -5.47 -9.77
CA VAL A 64 5.60 -6.58 -10.61
C VAL A 64 4.58 -7.10 -11.63
N TRP A 65 3.29 -6.97 -11.36
CA TRP A 65 2.20 -7.35 -12.27
C TRP A 65 2.10 -6.48 -13.52
N THR A 66 2.75 -5.31 -13.53
CA THR A 66 2.82 -4.42 -14.69
C THR A 66 3.97 -4.80 -15.64
N ASN A 67 4.86 -5.69 -15.22
CA ASN A 67 5.93 -6.22 -16.06
C ASN A 67 5.44 -7.43 -16.86
N SER A 68 5.29 -7.27 -18.17
CA SER A 68 4.80 -8.33 -19.08
C SER A 68 5.65 -9.58 -19.07
N ASP A 69 6.97 -9.46 -18.83
CA ASP A 69 7.91 -10.58 -18.86
C ASP A 69 7.66 -11.58 -17.72
N TYR A 70 7.08 -11.12 -16.63
CA TYR A 70 6.75 -11.96 -15.48
C TYR A 70 5.43 -12.72 -15.64
N ASN A 71 4.53 -12.20 -16.50
CA ASN A 71 3.19 -12.76 -16.69
C ASN A 71 2.50 -13.11 -15.36
N TRP A 72 2.65 -12.23 -14.37
CA TRP A 72 2.33 -12.46 -12.96
C TRP A 72 0.94 -13.07 -12.74
N LYS A 73 -0.08 -12.55 -13.46
CA LYS A 73 -1.48 -13.02 -13.32
C LYS A 73 -1.67 -14.49 -13.69
N ASN A 74 -0.83 -15.05 -14.58
CA ASN A 74 -0.90 -16.43 -15.02
C ASN A 74 0.30 -17.27 -14.55
N ASN A 75 1.15 -16.73 -13.69
CA ASN A 75 2.39 -17.37 -13.24
C ASN A 75 2.41 -17.50 -11.71
N ALA A 76 2.15 -18.70 -11.20
CA ALA A 76 2.12 -18.99 -9.76
C ALA A 76 3.51 -18.81 -9.11
N ASP A 77 4.59 -19.10 -9.85
CA ASP A 77 5.95 -18.89 -9.36
C ASP A 77 6.25 -17.39 -9.16
N ALA A 78 5.86 -16.54 -10.11
CA ALA A 78 6.01 -15.09 -9.95
C ALA A 78 5.24 -14.57 -8.72
N ARG A 79 4.08 -15.13 -8.41
CA ARG A 79 3.33 -14.79 -7.19
C ARG A 79 4.04 -15.27 -5.92
N ALA A 80 4.60 -16.47 -5.93
CA ALA A 80 5.42 -16.99 -4.84
C ALA A 80 6.65 -16.09 -4.60
N GLN A 81 7.32 -15.62 -5.65
CA GLN A 81 8.46 -14.71 -5.55
C GLN A 81 8.05 -13.35 -4.96
N GLN A 82 6.85 -12.84 -5.25
CA GLN A 82 6.36 -11.62 -4.62
C GLN A 82 6.15 -11.78 -3.10
N VAL A 83 5.64 -12.92 -2.64
CA VAL A 83 5.52 -13.20 -1.21
C VAL A 83 6.90 -13.25 -0.54
N LYS A 84 7.89 -13.88 -1.18
CA LYS A 84 9.29 -13.89 -0.71
C LYS A 84 9.92 -12.50 -0.66
N PHE A 85 9.60 -11.62 -1.62
CA PHE A 85 10.02 -10.22 -1.57
C PHE A 85 9.48 -9.52 -0.31
N VAL A 86 8.20 -9.70 0.00
CA VAL A 86 7.57 -9.11 1.19
C VAL A 86 8.23 -9.65 2.47
N GLU A 87 8.48 -10.95 2.54
CA GLU A 87 9.17 -11.59 3.67
C GLU A 87 10.57 -11.03 3.88
N ALA A 88 11.38 -10.95 2.82
CA ALA A 88 12.73 -10.42 2.89
C ALA A 88 12.75 -8.93 3.31
N ALA A 89 11.81 -8.12 2.79
CA ALA A 89 11.69 -6.71 3.14
C ALA A 89 11.28 -6.54 4.62
N GLN A 90 10.29 -7.31 5.10
CA GLN A 90 9.84 -7.27 6.49
C GLN A 90 10.94 -7.71 7.45
N GLN A 91 11.65 -8.80 7.13
CA GLN A 91 12.78 -9.28 7.95
C GLN A 91 13.84 -8.18 8.07
N TYR A 92 14.27 -7.59 6.95
CA TYR A 92 15.33 -6.59 6.98
C TYR A 92 14.91 -5.27 7.65
N ALA A 93 13.63 -4.88 7.49
CA ALA A 93 13.06 -3.76 8.24
C ALA A 93 13.17 -3.98 9.76
N ASN A 94 12.82 -5.17 10.23
CA ASN A 94 12.92 -5.55 11.64
C ASN A 94 14.38 -5.50 12.14
N GLU A 95 15.34 -6.00 11.36
CA GLU A 95 16.77 -5.93 11.69
C GLU A 95 17.28 -4.50 11.84
N LYS A 96 16.73 -3.56 11.06
CA LYS A 96 17.08 -2.13 11.10
C LYS A 96 16.23 -1.33 12.08
N ASN A 97 15.25 -1.94 12.74
CA ASN A 97 14.26 -1.27 13.59
C ASN A 97 13.53 -0.13 12.83
N LEU A 98 13.11 -0.44 11.61
CA LEU A 98 12.34 0.41 10.71
C LEU A 98 11.01 -0.25 10.38
N SER A 99 10.01 0.54 9.98
CA SER A 99 8.75 0.01 9.45
C SER A 99 8.83 -0.19 7.94
N VAL A 100 8.03 -1.13 7.42
CA VAL A 100 7.81 -1.30 5.99
C VAL A 100 6.32 -1.36 5.69
N ILE A 101 5.90 -0.73 4.60
CA ILE A 101 4.53 -0.76 4.08
C ILE A 101 4.59 -1.27 2.64
N HIS A 102 3.66 -2.14 2.24
CA HIS A 102 3.58 -2.67 0.88
C HIS A 102 2.32 -2.14 0.18
N CYS A 103 2.52 -1.45 -0.96
CA CYS A 103 1.43 -1.03 -1.84
C CYS A 103 1.00 -2.21 -2.73
N LEU A 104 -0.30 -2.53 -2.70
CA LEU A 104 -0.86 -3.70 -3.36
C LEU A 104 -2.12 -3.32 -4.16
N PRO A 105 -2.39 -3.97 -5.29
CA PRO A 105 -3.62 -3.75 -6.01
C PRO A 105 -4.78 -4.46 -5.31
N PHE A 106 -5.98 -3.86 -5.32
CA PHE A 106 -7.17 -4.42 -4.66
C PHE A 106 -7.53 -5.84 -5.12
N TRP A 107 -7.18 -6.20 -6.35
CA TRP A 107 -7.52 -7.50 -6.93
C TRP A 107 -6.52 -8.62 -6.59
N ILE A 108 -5.46 -8.35 -5.82
CA ILE A 108 -4.45 -9.35 -5.44
C ILE A 108 -5.05 -10.55 -4.70
N VAL A 109 -6.12 -10.34 -3.95
CA VAL A 109 -6.87 -11.36 -3.20
C VAL A 109 -7.46 -12.47 -4.09
N ARG A 110 -7.54 -12.24 -5.40
CA ARG A 110 -8.09 -13.21 -6.39
C ARG A 110 -7.11 -14.29 -6.81
N TYR A 111 -5.87 -14.24 -6.33
CA TYR A 111 -4.79 -15.07 -6.84
C TYR A 111 -4.18 -15.93 -5.76
N ASP A 112 -3.91 -17.18 -6.15
CA ASP A 112 -3.21 -18.14 -5.32
C ASP A 112 -1.82 -18.43 -5.89
N TYR A 113 -0.95 -18.99 -5.07
CA TYR A 113 0.36 -19.52 -5.47
C TYR A 113 0.58 -20.88 -4.81
N THR A 114 1.60 -21.61 -5.26
CA THR A 114 2.03 -22.85 -4.63
C THR A 114 3.31 -22.54 -3.86
N ASP A 115 3.28 -22.81 -2.59
CA ASP A 115 4.39 -22.65 -1.68
C ASP A 115 5.42 -23.81 -1.85
N GLU A 116 6.56 -23.73 -1.16
CA GLU A 116 7.67 -24.69 -1.30
C GLU A 116 7.30 -26.11 -0.84
N ASP A 117 6.35 -26.27 0.06
CA ASP A 117 5.82 -27.55 0.51
C ASP A 117 4.75 -28.15 -0.41
N GLY A 118 4.40 -27.46 -1.49
CA GLY A 118 3.37 -27.84 -2.45
C GLY A 118 1.96 -27.44 -2.07
N THR A 119 1.78 -26.66 -1.00
CA THR A 119 0.47 -26.16 -0.55
C THR A 119 0.04 -24.95 -1.36
N THR A 120 -1.22 -24.94 -1.79
CA THR A 120 -1.83 -23.79 -2.44
C THR A 120 -2.27 -22.77 -1.37
N LYS A 121 -1.82 -21.51 -1.50
CA LYS A 121 -2.10 -20.42 -0.57
C LYS A 121 -2.58 -19.18 -1.34
N ASN A 122 -3.45 -18.39 -0.71
CA ASN A 122 -3.83 -17.09 -1.24
C ASN A 122 -2.67 -16.09 -1.08
N VAL A 123 -2.38 -15.32 -2.13
CA VAL A 123 -1.26 -14.34 -2.12
C VAL A 123 -1.47 -13.27 -1.05
N TYR A 124 -2.69 -12.70 -0.95
CA TYR A 124 -2.96 -11.63 0.00
C TYR A 124 -2.97 -12.13 1.45
N ASP A 125 -3.55 -13.32 1.71
CA ASP A 125 -3.49 -13.97 3.03
C ASP A 125 -2.03 -14.16 3.47
N SER A 126 -1.16 -14.65 2.59
CA SER A 126 0.25 -14.84 2.92
C SER A 126 1.00 -13.53 3.14
N ILE A 127 0.72 -12.51 2.36
CA ILE A 127 1.32 -11.18 2.55
C ILE A 127 0.91 -10.58 3.90
N THR A 128 -0.37 -10.63 4.26
CA THR A 128 -0.87 -10.07 5.53
C THR A 128 -0.42 -10.85 6.77
N GLN A 129 -0.05 -12.14 6.62
CA GLN A 129 0.61 -12.91 7.70
C GLN A 129 2.05 -12.44 7.98
N ILE A 130 2.70 -11.80 7.01
CA ILE A 130 4.10 -11.38 7.07
C ILE A 130 4.20 -9.87 7.38
N ALA A 131 3.45 -9.06 6.62
CA ALA A 131 3.49 -7.61 6.69
C ALA A 131 2.63 -7.07 7.84
N ASN A 132 3.16 -6.12 8.60
CA ASN A 132 2.39 -5.41 9.61
C ASN A 132 1.44 -4.36 9.00
N ASP A 133 1.82 -3.80 7.86
CA ASP A 133 1.12 -2.69 7.22
C ASP A 133 1.06 -2.89 5.69
N THR A 134 -0.14 -2.72 5.11
CA THR A 134 -0.35 -2.73 3.66
C THR A 134 -1.16 -1.52 3.21
N ILE A 135 -0.86 -0.98 2.03
CA ILE A 135 -1.70 -0.01 1.32
C ILE A 135 -2.39 -0.75 0.19
N LEU A 136 -3.70 -0.69 0.13
CA LEU A 136 -4.46 -1.27 -0.96
C LEU A 136 -4.93 -0.17 -1.92
N MET A 137 -4.47 -0.22 -3.16
CA MET A 137 -4.85 0.71 -4.21
C MET A 137 -6.28 0.43 -4.68
N THR A 138 -7.27 1.02 -4.00
CA THR A 138 -8.71 0.86 -4.27
C THR A 138 -9.25 1.98 -5.15
N TYR A 139 -8.50 2.37 -6.14
CA TYR A 139 -8.76 3.51 -7.00
C TYR A 139 -10.12 3.41 -7.70
N ARG A 140 -11.10 4.20 -7.22
CA ARG A 140 -12.47 4.34 -7.69
C ARG A 140 -12.95 5.77 -7.40
N ASP A 141 -14.03 6.14 -8.05
CA ASP A 141 -14.67 7.45 -8.02
C ASP A 141 -15.77 7.62 -6.96
N SER A 142 -16.10 6.59 -6.21
CA SER A 142 -17.19 6.62 -5.24
C SER A 142 -16.96 5.72 -4.03
N ALA A 143 -17.51 6.12 -2.88
CA ALA A 143 -17.43 5.38 -1.61
C ALA A 143 -17.89 3.93 -1.78
N SER A 144 -19.07 3.72 -2.33
CA SER A 144 -19.65 2.38 -2.51
C SER A 144 -18.82 1.48 -3.44
N ALA A 145 -18.13 2.07 -4.42
CA ALA A 145 -17.25 1.32 -5.30
C ALA A 145 -15.96 0.90 -4.57
N VAL A 146 -15.39 1.77 -3.72
CA VAL A 146 -14.25 1.44 -2.84
C VAL A 146 -14.62 0.36 -1.85
N GLU A 147 -15.75 0.51 -1.11
CA GLU A 147 -16.24 -0.46 -0.13
C GLU A 147 -16.39 -1.87 -0.71
N ARG A 148 -16.99 -1.98 -1.90
CA ARG A 148 -17.13 -3.27 -2.58
C ARG A 148 -15.80 -3.96 -2.84
N LEU A 149 -14.72 -3.21 -3.10
CA LEU A 149 -13.40 -3.79 -3.36
C LEU A 149 -12.78 -4.42 -2.11
N VAL A 150 -13.12 -3.94 -0.93
CA VAL A 150 -12.51 -4.39 0.32
C VAL A 150 -13.43 -5.28 1.16
N ALA A 151 -14.74 -5.01 1.16
CA ALA A 151 -15.71 -5.69 2.02
C ALA A 151 -16.45 -6.85 1.33
N GLU A 152 -16.55 -6.86 -0.01
CA GLU A 152 -17.20 -7.96 -0.72
C GLU A 152 -16.20 -9.01 -1.22
N VAL A 153 -16.64 -10.27 -1.29
CA VAL A 153 -15.85 -11.37 -1.86
C VAL A 153 -15.70 -11.15 -3.36
N GLN A 154 -14.47 -10.97 -3.80
CA GLN A 154 -14.16 -10.75 -5.21
C GLN A 154 -14.18 -12.07 -6.01
N THR A 155 -14.37 -11.99 -7.33
CA THR A 155 -14.31 -13.16 -8.23
C THR A 155 -13.01 -13.92 -8.02
N ASN A 156 -13.08 -15.24 -7.84
CA ASN A 156 -11.98 -16.15 -7.55
C ASN A 156 -11.29 -15.94 -6.18
N ALA A 157 -11.84 -15.13 -5.29
CA ALA A 157 -11.41 -15.03 -3.91
C ALA A 157 -12.31 -15.90 -3.01
N GLU A 158 -11.76 -16.41 -1.92
CA GLU A 158 -12.55 -17.16 -0.90
C GLU A 158 -13.16 -16.20 0.13
N HIS A 159 -12.42 -15.16 0.49
CA HIS A 159 -12.82 -14.14 1.46
C HIS A 159 -12.54 -12.72 0.94
N PRO A 160 -13.19 -11.69 1.49
CA PRO A 160 -12.90 -10.31 1.17
C PRO A 160 -11.52 -9.88 1.73
N VAL A 161 -11.00 -8.78 1.23
CA VAL A 161 -9.71 -8.21 1.68
C VAL A 161 -9.71 -7.94 3.19
N LEU A 162 -10.76 -7.33 3.72
CA LEU A 162 -10.88 -6.99 5.15
C LEU A 162 -10.78 -8.22 6.06
N TYR A 163 -11.32 -9.36 5.64
CA TYR A 163 -11.22 -10.60 6.40
C TYR A 163 -9.76 -11.02 6.64
N TYR A 164 -8.91 -10.92 5.62
CA TYR A 164 -7.51 -11.32 5.75
C TYR A 164 -6.70 -10.31 6.58
N ALA A 165 -6.98 -9.02 6.45
CA ALA A 165 -6.34 -7.99 7.25
C ALA A 165 -6.66 -8.19 8.75
N GLU A 166 -7.93 -8.37 9.10
CA GLU A 166 -8.38 -8.65 10.47
C GLU A 166 -7.82 -9.98 11.01
N LYS A 167 -7.98 -11.07 10.24
CA LYS A 167 -7.49 -12.41 10.61
C LYS A 167 -6.00 -12.42 11.00
N ASN A 168 -5.21 -11.64 10.30
CA ASN A 168 -3.74 -11.66 10.39
C ASN A 168 -3.18 -10.47 11.18
N ASP A 169 -4.01 -9.64 11.82
CA ASP A 169 -3.59 -8.45 12.59
C ASP A 169 -2.72 -7.48 11.75
N CYS A 170 -3.07 -7.34 10.46
CA CYS A 170 -2.36 -6.49 9.51
C CYS A 170 -3.13 -5.18 9.31
N ASN A 171 -2.46 -4.04 9.49
CA ASN A 171 -3.07 -2.75 9.21
C ASN A 171 -3.27 -2.56 7.71
N LEU A 172 -4.47 -2.17 7.33
CA LEU A 172 -4.87 -1.91 5.95
C LEU A 172 -5.13 -0.41 5.74
N GLU A 173 -4.33 0.22 4.89
CA GLU A 173 -4.62 1.57 4.40
C GLU A 173 -5.39 1.46 3.07
N ILE A 174 -6.65 1.92 3.06
CA ILE A 174 -7.49 2.00 1.87
C ILE A 174 -7.11 3.26 1.10
N ALA A 175 -6.44 3.10 -0.06
CA ALA A 175 -5.98 4.23 -0.86
C ALA A 175 -7.00 4.63 -1.92
N VAL A 176 -7.33 5.93 -1.96
CA VAL A 176 -8.14 6.54 -3.02
C VAL A 176 -7.28 7.49 -3.86
N GLN A 177 -7.60 7.60 -5.14
CA GLN A 177 -6.94 8.51 -6.06
C GLN A 177 -7.74 9.81 -6.22
N VAL A 178 -7.03 10.95 -6.28
CA VAL A 178 -7.64 12.28 -6.39
C VAL A 178 -7.01 13.17 -7.47
N ASP A 179 -6.06 12.65 -8.23
CA ASP A 179 -5.50 13.31 -9.40
C ASP A 179 -6.14 12.78 -10.69
N GLN A 180 -6.01 13.54 -11.78
CA GLN A 180 -6.55 13.12 -13.07
C GLN A 180 -5.93 11.83 -13.55
N SER A 181 -6.74 10.77 -13.64
CA SER A 181 -6.26 9.45 -14.03
C SER A 181 -6.15 9.30 -15.53
N LYS A 182 -5.07 8.65 -15.98
CA LYS A 182 -4.92 8.20 -17.38
C LYS A 182 -5.68 6.89 -17.67
N GLU A 183 -6.17 6.21 -16.64
CA GLU A 183 -6.90 4.95 -16.73
C GLU A 183 -8.41 5.15 -16.86
N GLY A 184 -8.87 6.39 -16.81
CA GLY A 184 -10.27 6.80 -16.96
C GLY A 184 -10.85 7.40 -15.68
N ASP A 185 -12.01 8.05 -15.82
CA ASP A 185 -12.63 8.85 -14.76
C ASP A 185 -13.06 7.97 -13.56
N SER A 186 -13.50 6.73 -13.82
CA SER A 186 -14.01 5.81 -12.79
C SER A 186 -12.98 5.27 -11.78
N VAL A 187 -11.71 5.66 -11.89
CA VAL A 187 -10.63 5.25 -10.98
C VAL A 187 -10.14 6.36 -10.06
N SER A 188 -10.68 7.57 -10.18
CA SER A 188 -10.27 8.73 -9.41
C SER A 188 -11.47 9.58 -9.01
N PHE A 189 -11.38 10.26 -7.89
CA PHE A 189 -12.34 11.29 -7.46
C PHE A 189 -12.07 12.66 -8.11
N TYR A 190 -11.20 12.75 -9.10
CA TYR A 190 -10.77 14.03 -9.66
C TYR A 190 -11.93 14.85 -10.23
N GLU A 191 -12.78 14.24 -11.07
CA GLU A 191 -13.90 14.89 -11.71
C GLU A 191 -14.99 15.24 -10.68
N GLU A 192 -15.32 14.31 -9.80
CA GLU A 192 -16.32 14.49 -8.73
C GLU A 192 -15.91 15.62 -7.79
N GLU A 193 -14.62 15.73 -7.45
CA GLU A 193 -14.11 16.78 -6.57
C GLU A 193 -14.12 18.17 -7.24
N GLN A 194 -13.99 18.24 -8.58
CA GLN A 194 -14.16 19.49 -9.31
C GLN A 194 -15.61 19.94 -9.38
N GLU A 195 -16.54 19.01 -9.57
CA GLU A 195 -17.97 19.30 -9.65
C GLU A 195 -18.59 19.53 -8.25
N ASN A 196 -18.14 18.80 -7.26
CA ASN A 196 -18.62 18.85 -5.86
C ASN A 196 -17.44 18.87 -4.87
N PRO A 197 -16.84 20.03 -4.61
CA PRO A 197 -15.71 20.15 -3.71
C PRO A 197 -16.01 19.62 -2.30
N GLY A 198 -15.19 18.69 -1.81
CA GLY A 198 -15.35 18.00 -0.52
C GLY A 198 -15.88 16.59 -0.65
N CYS A 199 -16.25 16.12 -1.86
CA CYS A 199 -16.81 14.79 -2.05
C CYS A 199 -15.87 13.66 -1.60
N VAL A 200 -14.55 13.83 -1.77
CA VAL A 200 -13.55 12.87 -1.26
C VAL A 200 -13.64 12.74 0.24
N LYS A 201 -13.71 13.85 0.97
CA LYS A 201 -13.83 13.87 2.43
C LYS A 201 -15.11 13.19 2.89
N ASP A 202 -16.22 13.48 2.21
CA ASP A 202 -17.52 12.89 2.52
C ASP A 202 -17.53 11.38 2.21
N ALA A 203 -16.92 10.97 1.10
CA ALA A 203 -16.76 9.56 0.72
C ALA A 203 -15.92 8.80 1.78
N LEU A 204 -14.77 9.35 2.21
CA LEU A 204 -13.95 8.72 3.24
C LEU A 204 -14.68 8.61 4.58
N ALA A 205 -15.46 9.62 4.97
CA ALA A 205 -16.28 9.58 6.18
C ALA A 205 -17.39 8.51 6.08
N THR A 206 -17.99 8.33 4.90
CA THR A 206 -18.96 7.27 4.63
C THR A 206 -18.31 5.90 4.79
N ILE A 207 -17.19 5.65 4.08
CA ILE A 207 -16.45 4.38 4.15
C ILE A 207 -16.05 4.08 5.60
N GLN A 208 -15.54 5.06 6.33
CA GLN A 208 -15.18 4.89 7.75
C GLN A 208 -16.35 4.48 8.61
N THR A 209 -17.55 5.00 8.33
CA THR A 209 -18.77 4.65 9.07
C THR A 209 -19.23 3.24 8.72
N ASP A 210 -19.24 2.89 7.43
CA ASP A 210 -19.74 1.61 6.95
C ASP A 210 -18.78 0.45 7.27
N LEU A 211 -17.48 0.76 7.42
CA LEU A 211 -16.46 -0.21 7.85
C LEU A 211 -16.10 -0.09 9.34
N ALA A 212 -16.98 0.46 10.19
CA ALA A 212 -16.69 0.70 11.61
C ALA A 212 -16.29 -0.57 12.38
N ASP A 213 -16.84 -1.74 12.02
CA ASP A 213 -16.50 -3.04 12.61
C ASP A 213 -15.03 -3.47 12.35
N TYR A 214 -14.39 -2.89 11.35
CA TYR A 214 -12.99 -3.14 10.97
C TYR A 214 -12.05 -1.97 11.32
N SER A 215 -12.51 -1.01 12.11
CA SER A 215 -11.81 0.27 12.35
C SER A 215 -10.46 0.12 13.08
N GLU A 216 -10.23 -0.98 13.80
CA GLU A 216 -8.97 -1.24 14.51
C GLU A 216 -7.80 -1.51 13.54
N HIS A 217 -8.10 -2.04 12.34
CA HIS A 217 -7.10 -2.41 11.33
C HIS A 217 -7.22 -1.58 10.05
N THR A 218 -8.09 -0.57 9.98
CA THR A 218 -8.40 0.13 8.75
C THR A 218 -8.14 1.63 8.87
N THR A 219 -7.32 2.16 7.96
CA THR A 219 -7.06 3.59 7.81
C THR A 219 -7.18 3.98 6.34
N PHE A 220 -6.95 5.27 6.02
CA PHE A 220 -7.08 5.78 4.65
C PHE A 220 -5.79 6.43 4.17
N ALA A 221 -5.49 6.22 2.89
CA ALA A 221 -4.45 6.92 2.16
C ALA A 221 -5.04 7.68 0.97
N ILE A 222 -4.46 8.81 0.61
CA ILE A 222 -4.87 9.62 -0.54
C ILE A 222 -3.69 9.74 -1.50
N HIS A 223 -3.90 9.28 -2.71
CA HIS A 223 -2.98 9.47 -3.83
C HIS A 223 -3.53 10.59 -4.73
N GLN A 224 -2.91 11.76 -4.80
CA GLN A 224 -1.67 12.17 -4.16
C GLN A 224 -1.83 13.55 -3.47
N ALA A 225 -0.89 13.88 -2.57
CA ALA A 225 -0.95 15.11 -1.76
C ALA A 225 -0.97 16.42 -2.58
N ILE A 226 -0.33 16.46 -3.77
CA ILE A 226 -0.31 17.65 -4.63
C ILE A 226 -1.71 17.96 -5.15
N ALA A 227 -2.45 16.96 -5.63
CA ALA A 227 -3.83 17.14 -6.09
C ALA A 227 -4.74 17.62 -4.96
N MET A 228 -4.61 17.03 -3.75
CA MET A 228 -5.32 17.51 -2.56
C MET A 228 -4.98 18.96 -2.21
N TYR A 229 -3.71 19.36 -2.33
CA TYR A 229 -3.31 20.74 -2.11
C TYR A 229 -4.00 21.69 -3.11
N GLU A 230 -4.06 21.32 -4.39
CA GLU A 230 -4.72 22.11 -5.44
C GLU A 230 -6.21 22.29 -5.17
N PHE A 231 -6.91 21.26 -4.70
CA PHE A 231 -8.33 21.34 -4.36
C PHE A 231 -8.63 22.19 -3.12
N TYR A 232 -7.88 22.01 -2.04
CA TYR A 232 -8.27 22.52 -0.72
C TYR A 232 -7.41 23.66 -0.17
N LEU A 233 -6.17 23.81 -0.61
CA LEU A 233 -5.21 24.75 -0.02
C LEU A 233 -4.74 25.85 -0.97
N SER A 234 -5.00 25.76 -2.27
CA SER A 234 -4.64 26.78 -3.27
C SER A 234 -5.74 27.82 -3.50
N LYS A 235 -6.91 27.63 -2.90
CA LYS A 235 -8.05 28.55 -2.88
C LYS A 235 -8.01 29.34 -1.59
#